data_7ae7093233af745e7e677cb362d525cc
#
_entry.id   7ae7093233af745e7e677cb362d525cc
#
_cell.length_a   1.000
_cell.length_b   1.000
_cell.length_c   1.000
_cell.angle_alpha   90.00
_cell.angle_beta   90.00
_cell.angle_gamma   90.00
#
_symmetry.space_group_name_H-M   'P 1'
#
loop_
_entity.id
_entity.type
_entity.pdbx_description
1 polymer ?
#
loop_
_entity_poly.entity_id
_entity_poly.type
_entity_poly.pdbx_seq_one_letter_code
_entity_poly.pdbx_strand_id
1 'polypeptide(L)'
;MASAQPNSSERAQRIKAYRVAMFTEILNLTPTEAEGFWPIYNIYQEQREAVQKQMRPSNQLDGMNDAEVEEYIKKHFEMRQRELDLEKDLLQKLRKVLPARKIAKLPVAEREFRESLVQKLKDNQEKRAQKRQGAGKNK
;
A
#
# COMPACT_ATOMS: atom_id res chain seq x y z
N MET A 1 27.93 -20.76 -2.94
CA MET A 1 26.48 -20.80 -2.63
C MET A 1 25.95 -19.39 -2.49
N ALA A 2 25.27 -18.93 -3.49
CA ALA A 2 24.64 -17.63 -3.42
C ALA A 2 23.41 -17.72 -2.51
N SER A 3 23.43 -17.03 -1.36
CA SER A 3 22.21 -16.78 -0.62
C SER A 3 21.31 -15.96 -1.53
N ALA A 4 20.30 -16.60 -2.11
CA ALA A 4 19.35 -15.91 -2.96
C ALA A 4 18.66 -14.83 -2.13
N GLN A 5 18.94 -13.57 -2.44
CA GLN A 5 18.10 -12.49 -1.94
C GLN A 5 16.70 -12.66 -2.54
N PRO A 6 15.64 -12.50 -1.72
CA PRO A 6 14.30 -12.59 -2.27
C PRO A 6 14.14 -11.59 -3.43
N ASN A 7 13.73 -12.08 -4.59
CA ASN A 7 13.47 -11.23 -5.73
C ASN A 7 12.23 -10.35 -5.46
N SER A 8 12.00 -9.35 -6.30
CA SER A 8 10.88 -8.41 -6.13
C SER A 8 9.52 -9.11 -6.10
N SER A 9 9.38 -10.24 -6.84
CA SER A 9 8.16 -11.05 -6.85
C SER A 9 7.90 -11.73 -5.50
N GLU A 10 8.94 -12.30 -4.88
CA GLU A 10 8.82 -12.92 -3.55
C GLU A 10 8.47 -11.91 -2.48
N ARG A 11 9.08 -10.71 -2.54
CA ARG A 11 8.75 -9.61 -1.63
C ARG A 11 7.31 -9.18 -1.78
N ALA A 12 6.83 -9.03 -3.01
CA ALA A 12 5.45 -8.66 -3.30
C ALA A 12 4.47 -9.71 -2.74
N GLN A 13 4.79 -10.99 -2.88
CA GLN A 13 3.99 -12.08 -2.33
C GLN A 13 3.95 -12.06 -0.80
N ARG A 14 5.08 -11.80 -0.14
CA ARG A 14 5.15 -11.68 1.32
C ARG A 14 4.32 -10.51 1.83
N ILE A 15 4.42 -9.36 1.17
CA ILE A 15 3.63 -8.16 1.51
C ILE A 15 2.15 -8.47 1.35
N LYS A 16 1.76 -9.13 0.26
CA LYS A 16 0.38 -9.54 0.01
C LYS A 16 -0.14 -10.49 1.09
N ALA A 17 0.63 -11.51 1.44
CA ALA A 17 0.27 -12.47 2.49
C ALA A 17 0.12 -11.79 3.84
N TYR A 18 1.00 -10.84 4.16
CA TYR A 18 0.95 -10.06 5.38
C TYR A 18 -0.31 -9.18 5.43
N ARG A 19 -0.64 -8.55 4.32
CA ARG A 19 -1.88 -7.76 4.20
C ARG A 19 -3.10 -8.62 4.45
N VAL A 20 -3.15 -9.81 3.83
CA VAL A 20 -4.27 -10.75 4.02
C VAL A 20 -4.43 -11.11 5.49
N ALA A 21 -3.34 -11.44 6.17
CA ALA A 21 -3.37 -11.80 7.59
C ALA A 21 -3.89 -10.64 8.46
N MET A 22 -3.35 -9.44 8.28
CA MET A 22 -3.75 -8.26 9.07
C MET A 22 -5.20 -7.85 8.82
N PHE A 23 -5.60 -7.77 7.56
CA PHE A 23 -6.96 -7.35 7.21
C PHE A 23 -7.99 -8.37 7.70
N THR A 24 -7.70 -9.66 7.57
CA THR A 24 -8.59 -10.72 8.04
C THR A 24 -8.81 -10.60 9.55
N GLU A 25 -7.76 -10.31 10.30
CA GLU A 25 -7.85 -10.13 11.75
C GLU A 25 -8.58 -8.84 12.13
N ILE A 26 -8.16 -7.70 11.58
CA ILE A 26 -8.73 -6.38 11.95
C ILE A 26 -10.20 -6.27 11.55
N LEU A 27 -10.55 -6.73 10.36
CA LEU A 27 -11.92 -6.73 9.87
C LEU A 27 -12.74 -7.90 10.42
N ASN A 28 -12.08 -8.87 11.04
CA ASN A 28 -12.69 -10.10 11.52
C ASN A 28 -13.51 -10.80 10.42
N LEU A 29 -12.87 -11.01 9.27
CA LEU A 29 -13.53 -11.63 8.12
C LEU A 29 -13.78 -13.12 8.37
N THR A 30 -15.02 -13.55 8.12
CA THR A 30 -15.30 -14.99 8.02
C THR A 30 -14.72 -15.54 6.72
N PRO A 31 -14.52 -16.86 6.59
CA PRO A 31 -14.05 -17.45 5.33
C PRO A 31 -14.90 -17.04 4.12
N THR A 32 -16.21 -17.04 4.27
CA THR A 32 -17.15 -16.65 3.19
C THR A 32 -16.98 -15.17 2.82
N GLU A 33 -16.86 -14.31 3.84
CA GLU A 33 -16.62 -12.88 3.63
C GLU A 33 -15.28 -12.63 2.93
N ALA A 34 -14.24 -13.36 3.32
CA ALA A 34 -12.92 -13.24 2.72
C ALA A 34 -12.93 -13.63 1.23
N GLU A 35 -13.66 -14.69 0.88
CA GLU A 35 -13.82 -15.11 -0.51
C GLU A 35 -14.44 -14.02 -1.38
N GLY A 36 -15.39 -13.27 -0.85
CA GLY A 36 -16.03 -12.16 -1.57
C GLY A 36 -15.21 -10.87 -1.54
N PHE A 37 -14.49 -10.62 -0.45
CA PHE A 37 -13.74 -9.38 -0.23
C PHE A 37 -12.49 -9.26 -1.11
N TRP A 38 -11.64 -10.29 -1.13
CA TRP A 38 -10.32 -10.18 -1.75
C TRP A 38 -10.34 -9.93 -3.26
N PRO A 39 -11.20 -10.58 -4.05
CA PRO A 39 -11.26 -10.25 -5.48
C PRO A 39 -11.60 -8.78 -5.74
N ILE A 40 -12.53 -8.23 -4.97
CA ILE A 40 -12.95 -6.83 -5.09
C ILE A 40 -11.81 -5.88 -4.65
N TYR A 41 -11.22 -6.16 -3.49
CA TYR A 41 -10.18 -5.31 -2.93
C TYR A 41 -8.90 -5.34 -3.77
N ASN A 42 -8.52 -6.48 -4.30
CA ASN A 42 -7.32 -6.61 -5.13
C ASN A 42 -7.42 -5.77 -6.41
N ILE A 43 -8.58 -5.74 -7.06
CA ILE A 43 -8.81 -4.89 -8.25
C ILE A 43 -8.73 -3.41 -7.86
N TYR A 44 -9.37 -3.03 -6.77
CA TYR A 44 -9.28 -1.67 -6.25
C TYR A 44 -7.84 -1.26 -5.98
N GLN A 45 -7.06 -2.12 -5.36
CA GLN A 45 -5.67 -1.86 -5.01
C GLN A 45 -4.81 -1.62 -6.26
N GLU A 46 -5.01 -2.42 -7.31
CA GLU A 46 -4.33 -2.24 -8.59
C GLU A 46 -4.66 -0.89 -9.23
N GLN A 47 -5.94 -0.53 -9.24
CA GLN A 47 -6.40 0.74 -9.79
C GLN A 47 -5.87 1.94 -9.00
N ARG A 48 -5.87 1.82 -7.68
CA ARG A 48 -5.33 2.86 -6.78
C ARG A 48 -3.84 3.06 -7.00
N GLU A 49 -3.07 1.99 -7.11
CA GLU A 49 -1.63 2.06 -7.38
C GLU A 49 -1.34 2.75 -8.72
N ALA A 50 -2.12 2.47 -9.74
CA ALA A 50 -1.98 3.11 -11.05
C ALA A 50 -2.20 4.62 -10.96
N VAL A 51 -3.20 5.06 -10.19
CA VAL A 51 -3.46 6.49 -9.95
C VAL A 51 -2.33 7.11 -9.14
N GLN A 52 -1.89 6.47 -8.08
CA GLN A 52 -0.83 6.98 -7.21
C GLN A 52 0.50 7.14 -7.94
N LYS A 53 0.81 6.27 -8.89
CA LYS A 53 2.00 6.41 -9.73
C LYS A 53 1.98 7.68 -10.57
N GLN A 54 0.78 8.09 -11.02
CA GLN A 54 0.60 9.34 -11.76
C GLN A 54 0.68 10.58 -10.87
N MET A 55 0.45 10.43 -9.56
CA MET A 55 0.46 11.51 -8.57
C MET A 55 1.83 11.76 -7.95
N ARG A 56 2.85 10.97 -8.28
CA ARG A 56 4.18 11.13 -7.69
C ARG A 56 4.70 12.54 -7.89
N PRO A 57 5.19 13.19 -6.80
CA PRO A 57 5.76 14.54 -6.92
C PRO A 57 6.90 14.50 -7.95
N SER A 58 6.87 15.44 -8.86
CA SER A 58 7.97 15.62 -9.79
C SER A 58 9.15 16.25 -9.04
N ASN A 59 10.31 15.60 -9.10
CA ASN A 59 11.56 16.19 -8.60
C ASN A 59 12.00 17.39 -9.46
N GLN A 60 11.22 17.71 -10.51
CA GLN A 60 11.53 18.74 -11.49
C GLN A 60 10.67 20.00 -11.34
N LEU A 61 9.92 20.15 -10.24
CA LEU A 61 9.04 21.30 -10.01
C LEU A 61 9.79 22.63 -10.16
N ASP A 62 11.00 22.72 -9.60
CA ASP A 62 11.80 23.94 -9.66
C ASP A 62 12.25 24.30 -11.09
N GLY A 63 12.32 23.31 -11.98
CA GLY A 63 12.65 23.52 -13.38
C GLY A 63 11.45 23.77 -14.29
N MET A 64 10.22 23.74 -13.75
CA MET A 64 8.99 23.96 -14.51
C MET A 64 8.68 25.46 -14.63
N ASN A 65 8.14 25.84 -15.79
CA ASN A 65 7.58 27.20 -15.94
C ASN A 65 6.18 27.25 -15.26
N ASP A 66 5.63 28.46 -15.15
CA ASP A 66 4.35 28.67 -14.46
C ASP A 66 3.20 27.88 -15.08
N ALA A 67 3.15 27.79 -16.40
CA ALA A 67 2.10 27.02 -17.09
C ALA A 67 2.19 25.51 -16.77
N GLU A 68 3.41 24.97 -16.72
CA GLU A 68 3.64 23.56 -16.35
C GLU A 68 3.27 23.30 -14.89
N VAL A 69 3.55 24.23 -13.99
CA VAL A 69 3.17 24.13 -12.57
C VAL A 69 1.65 24.15 -12.42
N GLU A 70 0.96 25.03 -13.14
CA GLU A 70 -0.51 25.07 -13.13
C GLU A 70 -1.14 23.76 -13.64
N GLU A 71 -0.58 23.19 -14.69
CA GLU A 71 -1.03 21.89 -15.22
C GLU A 71 -0.77 20.78 -14.23
N TYR A 72 0.36 20.80 -13.52
CA TYR A 72 0.69 19.85 -12.46
C TYR A 72 -0.35 19.91 -11.32
N ILE A 73 -0.68 21.13 -10.86
CA ILE A 73 -1.69 21.32 -9.80
C ILE A 73 -3.05 20.77 -10.24
N LYS A 74 -3.48 21.09 -11.46
CA LYS A 74 -4.75 20.62 -12.02
C LYS A 74 -4.80 19.10 -12.07
N LYS A 75 -3.74 18.47 -12.56
CA LYS A 75 -3.62 17.01 -12.64
C LYS A 75 -3.65 16.37 -11.26
N HIS A 76 -3.01 16.99 -10.27
CA HIS A 76 -3.01 16.50 -8.90
C HIS A 76 -4.44 16.38 -8.35
N PHE A 77 -5.26 17.40 -8.52
CA PHE A 77 -6.64 17.38 -8.05
C PHE A 77 -7.51 16.40 -8.84
N GLU A 78 -7.30 16.27 -10.14
CA GLU A 78 -7.99 15.27 -10.95
C GLU A 78 -7.72 13.85 -10.47
N MET A 79 -6.46 13.55 -10.14
CA MET A 79 -6.05 12.24 -9.63
C MET A 79 -6.63 11.96 -8.23
N ARG A 80 -6.68 12.96 -7.35
CA ARG A 80 -7.31 12.83 -6.03
C ARG A 80 -8.80 12.56 -6.15
N GLN A 81 -9.47 13.22 -7.07
CA GLN A 81 -10.89 12.95 -7.34
C GLN A 81 -11.08 11.51 -7.84
N ARG A 82 -10.18 11.04 -8.70
CA ARG A 82 -10.22 9.67 -9.19
C ARG A 82 -10.02 8.64 -8.07
N GLU A 83 -9.10 8.89 -7.12
CA GLU A 83 -8.95 8.03 -5.94
C GLU A 83 -10.24 7.98 -5.12
N LEU A 84 -10.89 9.12 -4.91
CA LEU A 84 -12.15 9.17 -4.17
C LEU A 84 -13.25 8.38 -4.88
N ASP A 85 -13.32 8.49 -6.20
CA ASP A 85 -14.30 7.74 -6.99
C ASP A 85 -14.07 6.23 -6.89
N LEU A 86 -12.80 5.80 -6.88
CA LEU A 86 -12.43 4.39 -6.67
C LEU A 86 -12.86 3.89 -5.29
N GLU A 87 -12.69 4.72 -4.25
CA GLU A 87 -13.12 4.37 -2.89
C GLU A 87 -14.63 4.23 -2.79
N LYS A 88 -15.39 5.12 -3.43
CA LYS A 88 -16.85 5.05 -3.46
C LYS A 88 -17.34 3.79 -4.17
N ASP A 89 -16.71 3.45 -5.30
CA ASP A 89 -17.03 2.24 -6.05
C ASP A 89 -16.71 0.98 -5.22
N LEU A 90 -15.57 0.97 -4.55
CA LEU A 90 -15.18 -0.10 -3.63
C LEU A 90 -16.23 -0.31 -2.55
N LEU A 91 -16.68 0.78 -1.91
CA LEU A 91 -17.68 0.74 -0.87
C LEU A 91 -18.99 0.10 -1.36
N GLN A 92 -19.45 0.49 -2.54
CA GLN A 92 -20.68 -0.06 -3.11
C GLN A 92 -20.56 -1.55 -3.39
N LYS A 93 -19.42 -1.99 -3.91
CA LYS A 93 -19.17 -3.41 -4.18
C LYS A 93 -19.05 -4.22 -2.89
N LEU A 94 -18.36 -3.69 -1.87
CA LEU A 94 -18.17 -4.36 -0.60
C LEU A 94 -19.47 -4.50 0.19
N ARG A 95 -20.44 -3.61 0.03
CA ARG A 95 -21.74 -3.72 0.70
C ARG A 95 -22.49 -4.99 0.37
N LYS A 96 -22.17 -5.62 -0.74
CA LYS A 96 -22.81 -6.89 -1.17
C LYS A 96 -22.21 -8.11 -0.45
N VAL A 97 -21.01 -7.98 0.12
CA VAL A 97 -20.27 -9.10 0.71
C VAL A 97 -19.94 -8.90 2.19
N LEU A 98 -20.01 -7.67 2.72
CA LEU A 98 -19.68 -7.35 4.09
C LEU A 98 -20.74 -6.47 4.76
N PRO A 99 -20.94 -6.62 6.08
CA PRO A 99 -21.72 -5.65 6.83
C PRO A 99 -20.99 -4.31 6.92
N ALA A 100 -21.76 -3.24 7.00
CA ALA A 100 -21.23 -1.86 7.00
C ALA A 100 -20.18 -1.62 8.10
N ARG A 101 -20.35 -2.24 9.26
CA ARG A 101 -19.40 -2.11 10.38
C ARG A 101 -18.00 -2.59 10.02
N LYS A 102 -17.89 -3.69 9.29
CA LYS A 102 -16.60 -4.22 8.84
C LYS A 102 -16.00 -3.33 7.74
N ILE A 103 -16.82 -2.82 6.84
CA ILE A 103 -16.39 -1.87 5.81
C ILE A 103 -15.82 -0.61 6.46
N ALA A 104 -16.45 -0.11 7.51
CA ALA A 104 -16.01 1.09 8.24
C ALA A 104 -14.64 0.90 8.91
N LYS A 105 -14.22 -0.34 9.18
CA LYS A 105 -12.90 -0.65 9.73
C LYS A 105 -11.80 -0.72 8.68
N LEU A 106 -12.14 -0.70 7.40
CA LEU A 106 -11.16 -0.82 6.32
C LEU A 106 -10.08 0.27 6.39
N PRO A 107 -10.39 1.56 6.60
CA PRO A 107 -9.34 2.58 6.77
C PRO A 107 -8.41 2.29 7.94
N VAL A 108 -8.90 1.71 9.02
CA VAL A 108 -8.08 1.31 10.17
C VAL A 108 -7.10 0.21 9.75
N ALA A 109 -7.59 -0.81 9.05
CA ALA A 109 -6.75 -1.89 8.56
C ALA A 109 -5.66 -1.39 7.61
N GLU A 110 -6.01 -0.50 6.69
CA GLU A 110 -5.06 0.10 5.75
C GLU A 110 -3.98 0.91 6.46
N ARG A 111 -4.37 1.71 7.45
CA ARG A 111 -3.43 2.52 8.24
C ARG A 111 -2.48 1.64 9.05
N GLU A 112 -3.01 0.67 9.79
CA GLU A 112 -2.19 -0.23 10.61
C GLU A 112 -1.23 -1.06 9.76
N PHE A 113 -1.69 -1.53 8.61
CA PHE A 113 -0.83 -2.25 7.67
C PHE A 113 0.32 -1.37 7.19
N ARG A 114 0.04 -0.14 6.80
CA ARG A 114 1.04 0.80 6.31
C ARG A 114 2.07 1.14 7.40
N GLU A 115 1.59 1.40 8.62
CA GLU A 115 2.46 1.68 9.77
C GLU A 115 3.35 0.48 10.12
N SER A 116 2.79 -0.74 10.06
CA SER A 116 3.54 -1.97 10.29
C SER A 116 4.62 -2.22 9.24
N LEU A 117 4.33 -1.93 7.98
CA LEU A 117 5.33 -2.05 6.90
C LEU A 117 6.49 -1.08 7.12
N VAL A 118 6.20 0.17 7.47
CA VAL A 118 7.22 1.18 7.75
C VAL A 118 8.10 0.72 8.93
N GLN A 119 7.48 0.21 10.00
CA GLN A 119 8.20 -0.28 11.16
C GLN A 119 9.11 -1.47 10.82
N LYS A 120 8.63 -2.42 10.03
CA LYS A 120 9.44 -3.55 9.57
C LYS A 120 10.63 -3.13 8.73
N LEU A 121 10.46 -2.13 7.88
CA LEU A 121 11.54 -1.59 7.08
C LEU A 121 12.61 -0.93 7.95
N LYS A 122 12.20 -0.17 8.97
CA LYS A 122 13.12 0.42 9.95
C LYS A 122 13.90 -0.65 10.72
N ASP A 123 13.20 -1.66 11.23
CA ASP A 123 13.82 -2.76 11.97
C ASP A 123 14.85 -3.50 11.10
N ASN A 124 14.54 -3.75 9.84
CA ASN A 124 15.46 -4.37 8.90
C ASN A 124 16.70 -3.51 8.63
N GLN A 125 16.52 -2.19 8.52
CA GLN A 125 17.64 -1.26 8.34
C GLN A 125 18.55 -1.24 9.57
N GLU A 126 17.98 -1.22 10.78
CA GLU A 126 18.71 -1.26 12.03
C GLU A 126 19.52 -2.57 12.17
N LYS A 127 18.90 -3.70 11.85
CA LYS A 127 19.59 -5.00 11.87
C LYS A 127 20.75 -5.04 10.88
N ARG A 128 20.59 -4.48 9.69
CA ARG A 128 21.66 -4.38 8.69
C ARG A 128 22.78 -3.48 9.18
N ALA A 129 22.45 -2.34 9.79
CA ALA A 129 23.43 -1.41 10.36
C ALA A 129 24.22 -2.07 11.50
N GLN A 130 23.54 -2.79 12.40
CA GLN A 130 24.17 -3.52 13.48
C GLN A 130 25.10 -4.63 12.96
N LYS A 131 24.71 -5.37 11.93
CA LYS A 131 25.56 -6.37 11.29
C LYS A 131 26.81 -5.74 10.67
N ARG A 132 26.69 -4.59 10.04
CA ARG A 132 27.83 -3.86 9.46
C ARG A 132 28.81 -3.40 10.53
N GLN A 133 28.30 -2.89 11.66
CA GLN A 133 29.13 -2.47 12.80
C GLN A 133 29.79 -3.67 13.48
N GLY A 134 29.09 -4.80 13.63
CA GLY A 134 29.64 -6.03 14.18
C GLY A 134 30.74 -6.64 13.31
N ALA A 135 30.61 -6.56 11.99
CA ALA A 135 31.63 -7.05 11.06
C ALA A 135 32.90 -6.17 11.05
N GLY A 136 32.76 -4.86 11.39
CA GLY A 136 33.90 -3.96 11.47
C GLY A 136 34.71 -4.06 12.76
N LYS A 137 34.18 -4.68 13.80
CA LYS A 137 34.87 -4.83 15.10
C LYS A 137 35.74 -6.06 15.24
N ASN A 138 35.70 -7.00 14.30
CA ASN A 138 36.45 -8.23 14.31
C ASN A 138 37.71 -8.21 13.42
N LYS A 139 38.22 -7.05 13.12
CA LYS A 139 39.51 -6.93 12.44
C LYS A 139 40.63 -6.56 13.42
#